data_792dc19cf8bd8c71ea4d4db41b63d719
#
_entry.id   792dc19cf8bd8c71ea4d4db41b63d719
#
_cell.length_a   1.000
_cell.length_b   1.000
_cell.length_c   1.000
_cell.angle_alpha   90.00
_cell.angle_beta   90.00
_cell.angle_gamma   90.00
#
_symmetry.space_group_name_H-M   'P 1'
#
loop_
_entity.id
_entity.type
_entity.pdbx_description
1 polymer ?
#
loop_
_entity_poly.entity_id
_entity_poly.type
_entity_poly.pdbx_seq_one_letter_code
_entity_poly.pdbx_strand_id
1 'polypeptide(L)'
;MAEPLFSICVYCGSKPGDDPAFAKSAQQVGQWVAQHGGQLVYGGGRNGLMGIVADATLAAGGRVVGVIPRALVEKEWAHTGCTELHVVQTMHDRKRMMAERADAFLALPGGIGTFEEFYEVWTWRQLGYHNKPIGLLNLNGFYNPMLVFLNSVVQHQFLGPWQMDLIQTDSDALKLLPRLIQAAGMPTPFLSESI
;
A
#
# COMPACT_ATOMS: atom_id res chain seq x y z
N MET A 1 3.14 23.37 -2.25
CA MET A 1 3.90 22.16 -2.61
C MET A 1 3.50 21.79 -4.02
N ALA A 2 4.44 21.28 -4.83
CA ALA A 2 4.12 20.80 -6.18
C ALA A 2 3.13 19.63 -6.12
N GLU A 3 2.38 19.38 -7.19
CA GLU A 3 1.55 18.18 -7.30
C GLU A 3 2.43 16.93 -7.30
N PRO A 4 1.99 15.84 -6.65
CA PRO A 4 2.73 14.60 -6.65
C PRO A 4 2.78 13.97 -8.05
N LEU A 5 3.91 13.36 -8.40
CA LEU A 5 4.08 12.65 -9.68
C LEU A 5 3.25 11.37 -9.75
N PHE A 6 3.01 10.73 -8.61
CA PHE A 6 2.18 9.54 -8.45
C PHE A 6 1.67 9.43 -7.02
N SER A 7 0.66 8.59 -6.83
CA SER A 7 0.09 8.27 -5.52
C SER A 7 0.08 6.75 -5.31
N ILE A 8 0.67 6.29 -4.23
CA ILE A 8 0.64 4.88 -3.86
C ILE A 8 -0.16 4.66 -2.58
N CYS A 9 -1.15 3.76 -2.65
CA CYS A 9 -1.91 3.36 -1.48
C CYS A 9 -1.19 2.20 -0.78
N VAL A 10 -0.86 2.38 0.50
CA VAL A 10 -0.17 1.37 1.30
C VAL A 10 -1.10 0.78 2.35
N TYR A 11 -1.27 -0.54 2.30
CA TYR A 11 -1.96 -1.35 3.29
C TYR A 11 -0.92 -2.05 4.17
N CYS A 12 -1.00 -1.91 5.48
CA CYS A 12 -0.02 -2.49 6.40
C CYS A 12 -0.57 -2.66 7.80
N GLY A 13 0.18 -3.35 8.65
CA GLY A 13 -0.22 -3.64 10.01
C GLY A 13 -0.37 -2.40 10.91
N SER A 14 -1.44 -2.38 11.74
CA SER A 14 -1.59 -1.44 12.86
C SER A 14 -0.72 -1.80 14.06
N LYS A 15 0.06 -2.89 13.97
CA LYS A 15 1.12 -3.32 14.90
C LYS A 15 2.44 -3.41 14.12
N PRO A 16 3.60 -3.29 14.79
CA PRO A 16 4.90 -3.34 14.10
C PRO A 16 5.30 -4.76 13.69
N GLY A 17 4.66 -5.80 14.25
CA GLY A 17 5.12 -7.18 14.15
C GLY A 17 6.24 -7.49 15.16
N ASP A 18 6.80 -8.67 15.05
CA ASP A 18 7.86 -9.20 15.93
C ASP A 18 9.27 -9.10 15.29
N ASP A 19 9.35 -8.94 13.97
CA ASP A 19 10.61 -8.76 13.24
C ASP A 19 10.87 -7.27 12.97
N PRO A 20 12.00 -6.71 13.46
CA PRO A 20 12.39 -5.33 13.19
C PRO A 20 12.51 -4.98 11.69
N ALA A 21 12.69 -5.98 10.83
CA ALA A 21 12.74 -5.81 9.38
C ALA A 21 11.42 -5.24 8.82
N PHE A 22 10.27 -5.54 9.44
CA PHE A 22 8.97 -5.00 9.03
C PHE A 22 8.92 -3.47 9.19
N ALA A 23 9.33 -2.96 10.35
CA ALA A 23 9.40 -1.53 10.62
C ALA A 23 10.40 -0.83 9.69
N LYS A 24 11.59 -1.43 9.49
CA LYS A 24 12.63 -0.91 8.60
C LYS A 24 12.12 -0.83 7.15
N SER A 25 11.42 -1.85 6.69
CA SER A 25 10.86 -1.86 5.33
C SER A 25 9.75 -0.82 5.16
N ALA A 26 8.87 -0.64 6.14
CA ALA A 26 7.85 0.43 6.11
C ALA A 26 8.50 1.81 6.04
N GLN A 27 9.58 2.04 6.79
CA GLN A 27 10.37 3.26 6.73
C GLN A 27 11.00 3.48 5.35
N GLN A 28 11.60 2.45 4.76
CA GLN A 28 12.18 2.51 3.40
C GLN A 28 11.13 2.84 2.35
N VAL A 29 9.94 2.24 2.42
CA VAL A 29 8.81 2.54 1.52
C VAL A 29 8.43 4.02 1.62
N GLY A 30 8.23 4.55 2.83
CA GLY A 30 7.87 5.96 3.02
C GLY A 30 8.93 6.92 2.49
N GLN A 31 10.20 6.66 2.78
CA GLN A 31 11.34 7.45 2.27
C GLN A 31 11.38 7.41 0.74
N TRP A 32 11.26 6.22 0.15
CA TRP A 32 11.29 6.05 -1.31
C TRP A 32 10.17 6.85 -1.99
N VAL A 33 8.94 6.77 -1.48
CA VAL A 33 7.78 7.52 -2.03
C VAL A 33 8.08 9.01 -2.05
N ALA A 34 8.56 9.57 -0.94
CA ALA A 34 8.89 10.99 -0.85
C ALA A 34 10.03 11.40 -1.80
N GLN A 35 11.14 10.64 -1.81
CA GLN A 35 12.33 10.91 -2.62
C GLN A 35 12.06 10.86 -4.12
N HIS A 36 11.03 10.11 -4.55
CA HIS A 36 10.62 9.99 -5.95
C HIS A 36 9.45 10.91 -6.33
N GLY A 37 9.15 11.91 -5.49
CA GLY A 37 8.08 12.88 -5.77
C GLY A 37 6.67 12.30 -5.66
N GLY A 38 6.52 11.16 -5.01
CA GLY A 38 5.24 10.50 -4.80
C GLY A 38 4.48 11.01 -3.59
N GLN A 39 3.22 10.57 -3.51
CA GLN A 39 2.32 10.77 -2.39
C GLN A 39 1.94 9.43 -1.77
N LEU A 40 2.01 9.34 -0.45
CA LEU A 40 1.45 8.21 0.30
C LEU A 40 -0.05 8.42 0.51
N VAL A 41 -0.86 7.41 0.14
CA VAL A 41 -2.26 7.28 0.54
C VAL A 41 -2.36 6.11 1.50
N TYR A 42 -3.04 6.25 2.64
CA TYR A 42 -3.12 5.16 3.62
C TYR A 42 -4.30 5.34 4.59
N GLY A 43 -4.47 4.40 5.50
CA GLY A 43 -5.60 4.32 6.43
C GLY A 43 -5.65 5.36 7.55
N GLY A 44 -4.79 6.39 7.55
CA GLY A 44 -4.85 7.52 8.47
C GLY A 44 -4.48 7.23 9.93
N GLY A 45 -4.06 6.00 10.26
CA GLY A 45 -3.70 5.61 11.62
C GLY A 45 -2.24 5.93 11.98
N ARG A 46 -1.98 6.22 13.27
CA ARG A 46 -0.63 6.53 13.79
C ARG A 46 0.12 5.33 14.37
N ASN A 47 -0.54 4.18 14.48
CA ASN A 47 0.01 3.01 15.16
C ASN A 47 0.70 2.05 14.20
N GLY A 48 1.71 1.31 14.71
CA GLY A 48 2.38 0.23 14.00
C GLY A 48 3.05 0.66 12.71
N LEU A 49 3.01 -0.19 11.69
CA LEU A 49 3.60 0.08 10.38
C LEU A 49 2.93 1.25 9.66
N MET A 50 1.64 1.50 9.92
CA MET A 50 0.92 2.65 9.36
C MET A 50 1.55 3.98 9.79
N GLY A 51 1.81 4.17 11.09
CA GLY A 51 2.51 5.36 11.59
C GLY A 51 3.92 5.47 11.03
N ILE A 52 4.66 4.36 11.03
CA ILE A 52 6.05 4.34 10.55
C ILE A 52 6.17 4.76 9.08
N VAL A 53 5.34 4.23 8.19
CA VAL A 53 5.39 4.60 6.77
C VAL A 53 4.99 6.06 6.55
N ALA A 54 3.99 6.56 7.28
CA ALA A 54 3.54 7.95 7.19
C ALA A 54 4.60 8.92 7.72
N ASP A 55 5.15 8.66 8.91
CA ASP A 55 6.22 9.47 9.52
C ASP A 55 7.46 9.53 8.64
N ALA A 56 7.86 8.38 8.06
CA ALA A 56 9.01 8.31 7.16
C ALA A 56 8.80 9.12 5.87
N THR A 57 7.58 9.10 5.32
CA THR A 57 7.22 9.90 4.15
C THR A 57 7.30 11.40 4.47
N LEU A 58 6.71 11.81 5.59
CA LEU A 58 6.72 13.22 6.04
C LEU A 58 8.14 13.71 6.34
N ALA A 59 8.93 12.91 7.07
CA ALA A 59 10.30 13.24 7.42
C ALA A 59 11.21 13.43 6.20
N ALA A 60 10.91 12.72 5.10
CA ALA A 60 11.60 12.87 3.83
C ALA A 60 11.02 13.99 2.93
N GLY A 61 10.09 14.81 3.45
CA GLY A 61 9.48 15.93 2.73
C GLY A 61 8.34 15.56 1.77
N GLY A 62 7.86 14.31 1.82
CA GLY A 62 6.77 13.82 0.98
C GLY A 62 5.38 14.21 1.49
N ARG A 63 4.38 13.96 0.66
CA ARG A 63 2.96 14.17 0.99
C ARG A 63 2.33 12.90 1.53
N VAL A 64 1.48 13.05 2.54
CA VAL A 64 0.72 11.95 3.15
C VAL A 64 -0.76 12.30 3.20
N VAL A 65 -1.58 11.46 2.59
CA VAL A 65 -3.04 11.53 2.64
C VAL A 65 -3.55 10.37 3.49
N GLY A 66 -4.07 10.69 4.65
CA GLY A 66 -4.74 9.74 5.54
C GLY A 66 -6.25 9.74 5.32
N VAL A 67 -6.86 8.55 5.30
CA VAL A 67 -8.33 8.41 5.27
C VAL A 67 -8.77 7.55 6.44
N ILE A 68 -9.55 8.11 7.36
CA ILE A 68 -9.90 7.45 8.62
C ILE A 68 -11.39 7.61 8.94
N PRO A 69 -12.08 6.54 9.36
CA PRO A 69 -13.44 6.65 9.87
C PRO A 69 -13.51 7.40 11.20
N ARG A 70 -14.58 8.17 11.40
CA ARG A 70 -14.83 8.93 12.63
C ARG A 70 -14.72 8.06 13.90
N ALA A 71 -15.27 6.85 13.88
CA ALA A 71 -15.19 5.91 14.98
C ALA A 71 -13.76 5.52 15.40
N LEU A 72 -12.78 5.61 14.50
CA LEU A 72 -11.36 5.37 14.80
C LEU A 72 -10.66 6.65 15.27
N VAL A 73 -11.10 7.82 14.83
CA VAL A 73 -10.63 9.11 15.36
C VAL A 73 -11.01 9.23 16.84
N GLU A 74 -12.22 8.87 17.19
CA GLU A 74 -12.73 8.89 18.57
C GLU A 74 -11.94 7.96 19.52
N LYS A 75 -11.25 6.96 18.99
CA LYS A 75 -10.31 6.10 19.72
C LYS A 75 -8.88 6.67 19.79
N GLU A 76 -8.68 7.92 19.34
CA GLU A 76 -7.38 8.58 19.30
C GLU A 76 -6.33 7.87 18.42
N TRP A 77 -6.77 7.15 17.39
CA TRP A 77 -5.89 6.41 16.49
C TRP A 77 -5.45 7.22 15.27
N ALA A 78 -6.04 8.41 15.06
CA ALA A 78 -5.74 9.27 13.93
C ALA A 78 -4.32 9.84 13.97
N HIS A 79 -3.70 9.91 12.81
CA HIS A 79 -2.40 10.56 12.62
C HIS A 79 -2.62 12.02 12.20
N THR A 80 -2.60 12.93 13.17
CA THR A 80 -2.88 14.36 12.95
C THR A 80 -1.79 15.12 12.20
N GLY A 81 -0.61 14.51 12.01
CA GLY A 81 0.52 15.09 11.26
C GLY A 81 0.46 14.88 9.75
N CYS A 82 -0.56 14.19 9.22
CA CYS A 82 -0.72 14.02 7.77
C CYS A 82 -0.80 15.36 7.03
N THR A 83 -0.34 15.41 5.78
CA THR A 83 -0.53 16.57 4.90
C THR A 83 -2.02 16.84 4.68
N GLU A 84 -2.80 15.77 4.50
CA GLU A 84 -4.26 15.78 4.45
C GLU A 84 -4.81 14.62 5.28
N LEU A 85 -5.82 14.89 6.09
CA LEU A 85 -6.53 13.86 6.84
C LEU A 85 -8.03 13.96 6.56
N HIS A 86 -8.55 12.96 5.84
CA HIS A 86 -9.97 12.85 5.51
C HIS A 86 -10.69 11.99 6.55
N VAL A 87 -11.59 12.59 7.30
CA VAL A 87 -12.47 11.88 8.24
C VAL A 87 -13.75 11.50 7.51
N VAL A 88 -13.98 10.20 7.34
CA VAL A 88 -15.15 9.65 6.64
C VAL A 88 -16.13 9.00 7.61
N GLN A 89 -17.34 8.67 7.14
CA GLN A 89 -18.37 8.10 8.02
C GLN A 89 -18.24 6.57 8.14
N THR A 90 -17.96 5.89 7.06
CA THR A 90 -17.97 4.42 7.01
C THR A 90 -16.62 3.85 6.59
N MET A 91 -16.42 2.56 6.86
CA MET A 91 -15.26 1.81 6.38
C MET A 91 -15.28 1.67 4.84
N HIS A 92 -16.46 1.60 4.23
CA HIS A 92 -16.60 1.56 2.77
C HIS A 92 -16.15 2.88 2.11
N ASP A 93 -16.55 4.03 2.68
CA ASP A 93 -16.10 5.34 2.21
C ASP A 93 -14.58 5.49 2.31
N ARG A 94 -13.98 4.99 3.41
CA ARG A 94 -12.52 4.96 3.60
C ARG A 94 -11.84 4.21 2.47
N LYS A 95 -12.20 2.96 2.24
CA LYS A 95 -11.56 2.10 1.23
C LYS A 95 -11.76 2.63 -0.18
N ARG A 96 -12.97 3.08 -0.50
CA ARG A 96 -13.27 3.73 -1.78
C ARG A 96 -12.40 4.96 -2.01
N MET A 97 -12.33 5.88 -1.05
CA MET A 97 -11.54 7.11 -1.18
C MET A 97 -10.04 6.83 -1.29
N MET A 98 -9.52 5.85 -0.54
CA MET A 98 -8.12 5.41 -0.67
C MET A 98 -7.84 4.88 -2.07
N ALA A 99 -8.72 4.05 -2.60
CA ALA A 99 -8.57 3.45 -3.92
C ALA A 99 -8.68 4.49 -5.05
N GLU A 100 -9.61 5.43 -4.96
CA GLU A 100 -9.80 6.52 -5.94
C GLU A 100 -8.55 7.41 -6.04
N ARG A 101 -7.89 7.68 -4.90
CA ARG A 101 -6.73 8.58 -4.81
C ARG A 101 -5.39 7.93 -5.13
N ALA A 102 -5.36 6.63 -5.40
CA ALA A 102 -4.13 5.89 -5.67
C ALA A 102 -3.95 5.58 -7.15
N ASP A 103 -2.72 5.55 -7.62
CA ASP A 103 -2.32 5.04 -8.95
C ASP A 103 -1.86 3.58 -8.87
N ALA A 104 -1.38 3.17 -7.70
CA ALA A 104 -0.93 1.81 -7.41
C ALA A 104 -1.24 1.43 -5.96
N PHE A 105 -1.28 0.13 -5.67
CA PHE A 105 -1.48 -0.43 -4.34
C PHE A 105 -0.27 -1.25 -3.90
N LEU A 106 0.08 -1.17 -2.63
CA LEU A 106 1.14 -1.98 -2.02
C LEU A 106 0.69 -2.51 -0.66
N ALA A 107 0.68 -3.82 -0.49
CA ALA A 107 0.50 -4.45 0.81
C ALA A 107 1.86 -4.81 1.43
N LEU A 108 2.16 -4.25 2.61
CA LEU A 108 3.25 -4.66 3.49
C LEU A 108 2.73 -5.74 4.47
N PRO A 109 3.61 -6.39 5.26
CA PRO A 109 3.16 -7.27 6.32
C PRO A 109 2.11 -6.64 7.23
N GLY A 110 1.09 -7.41 7.58
CA GLY A 110 -0.02 -6.92 8.38
C GLY A 110 -0.99 -8.02 8.80
N GLY A 111 -2.09 -7.63 9.41
CA GLY A 111 -3.13 -8.54 9.87
C GLY A 111 -4.37 -8.56 8.99
N ILE A 112 -5.48 -8.96 9.58
CA ILE A 112 -6.79 -9.13 8.91
C ILE A 112 -7.22 -7.90 8.11
N GLY A 113 -7.03 -6.67 8.63
CA GLY A 113 -7.40 -5.45 7.90
C GLY A 113 -6.57 -5.27 6.63
N THR A 114 -5.27 -5.57 6.69
CA THR A 114 -4.39 -5.54 5.52
C THR A 114 -4.81 -6.56 4.46
N PHE A 115 -5.18 -7.77 4.88
CA PHE A 115 -5.67 -8.81 3.98
C PHE A 115 -7.01 -8.40 3.35
N GLU A 116 -7.93 -7.86 4.13
CA GLU A 116 -9.24 -7.42 3.66
C GLU A 116 -9.11 -6.32 2.60
N GLU A 117 -8.29 -5.29 2.85
CA GLU A 117 -8.02 -4.21 1.92
C GLU A 117 -7.32 -4.72 0.64
N PHE A 118 -6.34 -5.62 0.79
CA PHE A 118 -5.62 -6.23 -0.34
C PHE A 118 -6.55 -7.09 -1.22
N TYR A 119 -7.35 -7.98 -0.63
CA TYR A 119 -8.27 -8.83 -1.37
C TYR A 119 -9.38 -8.01 -2.04
N GLU A 120 -9.83 -6.93 -1.44
CA GLU A 120 -10.84 -6.06 -2.03
C GLU A 120 -10.34 -5.38 -3.32
N VAL A 121 -9.18 -4.73 -3.29
CA VAL A 121 -8.64 -4.09 -4.50
C VAL A 121 -8.25 -5.10 -5.57
N TRP A 122 -7.78 -6.29 -5.18
CA TRP A 122 -7.54 -7.38 -6.12
C TRP A 122 -8.82 -7.88 -6.76
N THR A 123 -9.87 -8.06 -5.97
CA THR A 123 -11.21 -8.41 -6.47
C THR A 123 -11.76 -7.33 -7.41
N TRP A 124 -11.61 -6.06 -7.08
CA TRP A 124 -12.04 -4.97 -7.95
C TRP A 124 -11.27 -4.95 -9.27
N ARG A 125 -9.98 -5.24 -9.25
CA ARG A 125 -9.17 -5.32 -10.45
C ARG A 125 -9.61 -6.46 -11.36
N GLN A 126 -9.82 -7.66 -10.84
CA GLN A 126 -10.28 -8.80 -11.65
C GLN A 126 -11.70 -8.60 -12.22
N LEU A 127 -12.53 -7.81 -11.55
CA LEU A 127 -13.88 -7.46 -12.01
C LEU A 127 -13.89 -6.27 -12.99
N GLY A 128 -12.74 -5.65 -13.25
CA GLY A 128 -12.59 -4.55 -14.19
C GLY A 128 -12.99 -3.18 -13.66
N TYR A 129 -13.18 -3.01 -12.34
CA TYR A 129 -13.44 -1.70 -11.74
C TYR A 129 -12.26 -0.75 -11.80
N HIS A 130 -11.04 -1.27 -11.87
CA HIS A 130 -9.82 -0.52 -12.12
C HIS A 130 -8.75 -1.41 -12.78
N ASN A 131 -7.70 -0.77 -13.33
CA ASN A 131 -6.53 -1.48 -13.89
C ASN A 131 -5.22 -1.11 -13.17
N LYS A 132 -5.31 -0.57 -11.95
CA LYS A 132 -4.16 -0.12 -11.16
C LYS A 132 -3.34 -1.33 -10.70
N PRO A 133 -1.98 -1.28 -10.77
CA PRO A 133 -1.12 -2.36 -10.33
C PRO A 133 -1.21 -2.58 -8.81
N ILE A 134 -1.03 -3.86 -8.41
CA ILE A 134 -1.11 -4.30 -7.02
C ILE A 134 0.16 -5.03 -6.66
N GLY A 135 0.85 -4.57 -5.62
CA GLY A 135 2.05 -5.17 -5.07
C GLY A 135 1.81 -5.86 -3.73
N LEU A 136 2.50 -6.98 -3.55
CA LEU A 136 2.56 -7.72 -2.30
C LEU A 136 4.03 -7.83 -1.87
N LEU A 137 4.43 -7.10 -0.82
CA LEU A 137 5.79 -7.17 -0.31
C LEU A 137 5.96 -8.39 0.59
N ASN A 138 6.52 -9.44 0.02
CA ASN A 138 6.76 -10.71 0.70
C ASN A 138 8.08 -10.70 1.48
N LEU A 139 8.23 -9.73 2.39
CA LEU A 139 9.42 -9.57 3.20
C LEU A 139 9.65 -10.79 4.09
N ASN A 140 10.86 -11.36 4.03
CA ASN A 140 11.26 -12.57 4.77
C ASN A 140 10.28 -13.77 4.62
N GLY A 141 9.52 -13.80 3.50
CA GLY A 141 8.57 -14.88 3.25
C GLY A 141 7.28 -14.79 4.07
N PHE A 142 6.97 -13.61 4.66
CA PHE A 142 5.77 -13.41 5.46
C PHE A 142 4.48 -13.89 4.78
N TYR A 143 4.37 -13.67 3.48
CA TYR A 143 3.21 -14.07 2.69
C TYR A 143 3.31 -15.46 2.05
N ASN A 144 4.40 -16.23 2.26
CA ASN A 144 4.53 -17.57 1.69
C ASN A 144 3.34 -18.49 2.01
N PRO A 145 2.84 -18.59 3.26
CA PRO A 145 1.69 -19.45 3.56
C PRO A 145 0.42 -19.02 2.80
N MET A 146 0.19 -17.73 2.64
CA MET A 146 -0.94 -17.19 1.87
C MET A 146 -0.81 -17.53 0.38
N LEU A 147 0.38 -17.36 -0.19
CA LEU A 147 0.64 -17.70 -1.61
C LEU A 147 0.51 -19.19 -1.87
N VAL A 148 0.95 -20.05 -0.95
CA VAL A 148 0.73 -21.50 -1.02
C VAL A 148 -0.76 -21.84 -0.99
N PHE A 149 -1.52 -21.22 -0.08
CA PHE A 149 -2.97 -21.40 -0.03
C PHE A 149 -3.65 -20.94 -1.33
N LEU A 150 -3.31 -19.77 -1.85
CA LEU A 150 -3.86 -19.27 -3.11
C LEU A 150 -3.55 -20.19 -4.31
N ASN A 151 -2.35 -20.75 -4.37
CA ASN A 151 -2.03 -21.78 -5.37
C ASN A 151 -2.90 -23.02 -5.24
N SER A 152 -3.26 -23.45 -4.02
CA SER A 152 -4.21 -24.56 -3.85
C SER A 152 -5.62 -24.17 -4.33
N VAL A 153 -6.04 -22.92 -4.16
CA VAL A 153 -7.31 -22.41 -4.70
C VAL A 153 -7.32 -22.45 -6.23
N VAL A 154 -6.17 -22.16 -6.87
CA VAL A 154 -6.00 -22.32 -8.33
C VAL A 154 -6.12 -23.78 -8.74
N GLN A 155 -5.46 -24.71 -8.01
CA GLN A 155 -5.54 -26.14 -8.28
C GLN A 155 -6.98 -26.69 -8.18
N HIS A 156 -7.77 -26.15 -7.25
CA HIS A 156 -9.19 -26.48 -7.10
C HIS A 156 -10.11 -25.70 -8.03
N GLN A 157 -9.56 -24.90 -8.96
CA GLN A 157 -10.31 -24.16 -10.00
C GLN A 157 -11.27 -23.08 -9.47
N PHE A 158 -11.10 -22.62 -8.23
CA PHE A 158 -11.82 -21.46 -7.69
C PHE A 158 -11.16 -20.12 -8.06
N LEU A 159 -9.91 -20.17 -8.53
CA LEU A 159 -9.12 -19.03 -8.99
C LEU A 159 -8.40 -19.43 -10.29
N GLY A 160 -8.35 -18.55 -11.27
CA GLY A 160 -7.57 -18.77 -12.47
C GLY A 160 -6.11 -18.32 -12.32
N PRO A 161 -5.15 -18.92 -13.04
CA PRO A 161 -3.75 -18.47 -13.02
C PRO A 161 -3.60 -16.98 -13.35
N TRP A 162 -4.39 -16.48 -14.32
CA TRP A 162 -4.37 -15.08 -14.75
C TRP A 162 -4.68 -14.08 -13.62
N GLN A 163 -5.49 -14.49 -12.63
CA GLN A 163 -5.81 -13.66 -11.49
C GLN A 163 -4.59 -13.52 -10.56
N MET A 164 -3.78 -14.58 -10.43
CA MET A 164 -2.50 -14.50 -9.71
C MET A 164 -1.52 -13.54 -10.39
N ASP A 165 -1.52 -13.48 -11.72
CA ASP A 165 -0.67 -12.58 -12.52
C ASP A 165 -1.03 -11.09 -12.33
N LEU A 166 -2.20 -10.79 -11.76
CA LEU A 166 -2.56 -9.41 -11.39
C LEU A 166 -1.77 -8.87 -10.20
N ILE A 167 -1.08 -9.74 -9.45
CA ILE A 167 -0.33 -9.36 -8.26
C ILE A 167 1.17 -9.41 -8.57
N GLN A 168 1.87 -8.31 -8.34
CA GLN A 168 3.33 -8.27 -8.38
C GLN A 168 3.88 -8.57 -6.99
N THR A 169 4.74 -9.57 -6.87
CA THR A 169 5.35 -9.94 -5.60
C THR A 169 6.86 -9.75 -5.63
N ASP A 170 7.43 -9.24 -4.55
CA ASP A 170 8.87 -9.20 -4.33
C ASP A 170 9.17 -9.20 -2.83
N SER A 171 10.35 -9.63 -2.43
CA SER A 171 10.84 -9.53 -1.04
C SER A 171 11.55 -8.19 -0.75
N ASP A 172 11.85 -7.41 -1.79
CA ASP A 172 12.55 -6.14 -1.72
C ASP A 172 11.63 -4.98 -2.20
N ALA A 173 11.33 -4.06 -1.28
CA ALA A 173 10.48 -2.91 -1.58
C ALA A 173 11.08 -2.01 -2.67
N LEU A 174 12.41 -1.85 -2.70
CA LEU A 174 13.11 -0.98 -3.67
C LEU A 174 13.11 -1.56 -5.08
N LYS A 175 12.83 -2.86 -5.24
CA LYS A 175 12.58 -3.49 -6.54
C LYS A 175 11.11 -3.48 -6.92
N LEU A 176 10.22 -3.65 -5.95
CA LEU A 176 8.78 -3.73 -6.19
C LEU A 176 8.18 -2.36 -6.55
N LEU A 177 8.54 -1.32 -5.80
CA LEU A 177 7.98 0.03 -5.97
C LEU A 177 8.17 0.60 -7.39
N PRO A 178 9.39 0.61 -7.99
CA PRO A 178 9.57 1.10 -9.36
C PRO A 178 8.72 0.34 -10.38
N ARG A 179 8.60 -0.99 -10.24
CA ARG A 179 7.76 -1.82 -11.13
C ARG A 179 6.28 -1.46 -11.04
N LEU A 180 5.78 -1.17 -9.84
CA LEU A 180 4.39 -0.75 -9.64
C LEU A 180 4.14 0.60 -10.29
N ILE A 181 5.02 1.58 -10.08
CA ILE A 181 4.83 2.93 -10.62
C ILE A 181 4.97 2.92 -12.15
N GLN A 182 5.90 2.15 -12.69
CA GLN A 182 6.01 1.93 -14.14
C GLN A 182 4.76 1.26 -14.72
N ALA A 183 4.23 0.22 -14.06
CA ALA A 183 3.01 -0.46 -14.49
C ALA A 183 1.76 0.42 -14.39
N ALA A 184 1.76 1.44 -13.53
CA ALA A 184 0.73 2.47 -13.45
C ALA A 184 0.84 3.52 -14.57
N GLY A 185 1.90 3.49 -15.38
CA GLY A 185 2.16 4.49 -16.42
C GLY A 185 2.60 5.85 -15.88
N MET A 186 3.06 5.90 -14.61
CA MET A 186 3.46 7.13 -13.95
C MET A 186 4.95 7.41 -14.13
N PRO A 187 5.37 8.70 -14.23
CA PRO A 187 6.77 9.05 -14.34
C PRO A 187 7.54 8.70 -13.06
N THR A 188 8.73 8.12 -13.23
CA THR A 188 9.71 7.96 -12.15
C THR A 188 10.94 8.80 -12.48
N PRO A 189 11.37 9.74 -11.61
CA PRO A 189 12.44 10.70 -11.93
C PRO A 189 13.80 10.11 -12.28
N PHE A 190 14.04 8.82 -12.04
CA PHE A 190 15.37 8.19 -12.17
C PHE A 190 15.49 7.09 -13.24
N LEU A 191 14.49 6.90 -14.11
CA LEU A 191 14.63 5.97 -15.25
C LEU A 191 15.11 6.62 -16.53
N SER A 192 15.44 7.93 -16.50
CA SER A 192 15.88 8.70 -17.69
C SER A 192 17.41 8.77 -17.90
N GLU A 193 18.23 8.17 -17.05
CA GLU A 193 19.69 8.16 -17.21
C GLU A 193 20.24 6.72 -17.30
N SER A 194 19.93 6.04 -18.40
CA SER A 194 20.67 4.87 -18.89
C SER A 194 20.41 4.70 -20.37
N ILE A 195 20.96 5.66 -21.15
CA ILE A 195 21.30 5.46 -22.58
C ILE A 195 22.74 5.87 -22.75
#